data_3a8b25760a21143c056d33b2e4fdd032
#
_entry.id   3a8b25760a21143c056d33b2e4fdd032
#
_cell.length_a   1.000
_cell.length_b   1.000
_cell.length_c   1.000
_cell.angle_alpha   90.00
_cell.angle_beta   90.00
_cell.angle_gamma   90.00
#
_symmetry.space_group_name_H-M   'P 1'
#
loop_
_entity.id
_entity.type
_entity.pdbx_description
1 polymer ?
#
loop_
_entity_poly.entity_id
_entity_poly.type
_entity_poly.pdbx_seq_one_letter_code
_entity_poly.pdbx_strand_id
1 'polypeptide(L)'
;DKASKSRRMALWGSLQVKFGLSYIAVIAAVLLLLNTYPLLVSEDLVFRSKETNMTGSVSVVVYSLAGLNRLNQENVAAAMAVVEETGLSRVLVTDSAGLVLYDTRETGSAVGKYTFYSEIVQALEGYDAFSCSYRDGAFRSRTASPVLYQNRIIGAVYAYKYDTEQAALLEGLQSNLLKLSAGIAAAVV
;
A
#
# COMPACT_ATOMS: atom_id res chain seq x y z
N ASP A 1 -50.69 -1.16 34.69
CA ASP A 1 -49.58 -0.47 33.98
C ASP A 1 -48.50 0.10 34.91
N LYS A 2 -48.82 0.63 36.08
CA LYS A 2 -47.84 1.13 37.09
C LYS A 2 -46.96 0.01 37.70
N ALA A 3 -47.50 -1.20 37.90
CA ALA A 3 -46.78 -2.32 38.50
C ALA A 3 -45.70 -2.91 37.56
N SER A 4 -45.94 -2.90 36.25
CA SER A 4 -44.99 -3.33 35.23
C SER A 4 -43.80 -2.36 35.12
N LYS A 5 -44.05 -1.05 35.24
CA LYS A 5 -43.03 0.00 35.19
C LYS A 5 -42.12 0.00 36.43
N SER A 6 -42.69 -0.31 37.61
CA SER A 6 -41.94 -0.43 38.86
C SER A 6 -41.03 -1.67 38.90
N ARG A 7 -41.47 -2.81 38.36
CA ARG A 7 -40.60 -4.02 38.23
C ARG A 7 -39.44 -3.82 37.29
N ARG A 8 -39.61 -3.11 36.17
CA ARG A 8 -38.50 -2.79 35.23
C ARG A 8 -37.46 -1.87 35.86
N MET A 9 -37.89 -0.86 36.65
CA MET A 9 -36.94 0.03 37.36
C MET A 9 -36.17 -0.68 38.48
N ALA A 10 -36.82 -1.64 39.21
CA ALA A 10 -36.14 -2.41 40.26
C ALA A 10 -35.07 -3.38 39.72
N LEU A 11 -35.24 -3.90 38.48
CA LEU A 11 -34.26 -4.76 37.83
C LEU A 11 -32.99 -3.99 37.47
N TRP A 12 -33.11 -2.73 37.06
CA TRP A 12 -31.95 -1.88 36.72
C TRP A 12 -31.15 -1.39 37.94
N GLY A 13 -31.75 -1.48 39.13
CA GLY A 13 -31.10 -1.12 40.41
C GLY A 13 -30.35 -2.27 41.07
N SER A 14 -30.55 -3.51 40.64
CA SER A 14 -29.91 -4.70 41.21
C SER A 14 -28.40 -4.67 41.00
N LEU A 15 -27.61 -4.92 42.03
CA LEU A 15 -26.14 -4.97 41.99
C LEU A 15 -25.65 -5.95 40.91
N GLN A 16 -26.36 -7.08 40.75
CA GLN A 16 -26.09 -8.09 39.72
C GLN A 16 -26.19 -7.55 38.30
N VAL A 17 -27.21 -6.73 38.00
CA VAL A 17 -27.36 -6.11 36.67
C VAL A 17 -26.26 -5.09 36.40
N LYS A 18 -25.86 -4.32 37.42
CA LYS A 18 -24.73 -3.37 37.25
C LYS A 18 -23.40 -4.08 36.97
N PHE A 19 -23.13 -5.17 37.69
CA PHE A 19 -21.93 -6.00 37.44
C PHE A 19 -21.98 -6.66 36.06
N GLY A 20 -23.14 -7.23 35.67
CA GLY A 20 -23.34 -7.82 34.35
C GLY A 20 -23.12 -6.80 33.23
N LEU A 21 -23.68 -5.59 33.38
CA LEU A 21 -23.51 -4.51 32.39
C LEU A 21 -22.06 -4.02 32.27
N SER A 22 -21.38 -3.93 33.43
CA SER A 22 -19.94 -3.58 33.46
C SER A 22 -19.07 -4.63 32.75
N TYR A 23 -19.39 -5.91 32.97
CA TYR A 23 -18.68 -7.02 32.34
C TYR A 23 -18.86 -7.03 30.80
N ILE A 24 -20.10 -6.85 30.35
CA ILE A 24 -20.42 -6.73 28.93
C ILE A 24 -19.73 -5.53 28.30
N ALA A 25 -19.68 -4.39 29.00
CA ALA A 25 -19.01 -3.19 28.52
C ALA A 25 -17.49 -3.40 28.35
N VAL A 26 -16.86 -4.11 29.30
CA VAL A 26 -15.43 -4.45 29.21
C VAL A 26 -15.18 -5.38 28.04
N ILE A 27 -16.00 -6.43 27.85
CA ILE A 27 -15.87 -7.35 26.71
C ILE A 27 -16.06 -6.60 25.40
N ALA A 28 -17.06 -5.73 25.30
CA ALA A 28 -17.30 -4.92 24.10
C ALA A 28 -16.10 -4.01 23.79
N ALA A 29 -15.50 -3.40 24.80
CA ALA A 29 -14.31 -2.58 24.63
C ALA A 29 -13.10 -3.38 24.15
N VAL A 30 -12.88 -4.57 24.72
CA VAL A 30 -11.80 -5.49 24.28
C VAL A 30 -12.01 -5.97 22.85
N LEU A 31 -13.25 -6.33 22.48
CA LEU A 31 -13.59 -6.74 21.12
C LEU A 31 -13.38 -5.59 20.12
N LEU A 32 -13.74 -4.36 20.47
CA LEU A 32 -13.47 -3.17 19.66
C LEU A 32 -11.97 -2.99 19.44
N LEU A 33 -11.17 -3.07 20.49
CA LEU A 33 -9.72 -2.96 20.40
C LEU A 33 -9.12 -4.07 19.53
N LEU A 34 -9.54 -5.32 19.72
CA LEU A 34 -9.06 -6.46 18.94
C LEU A 34 -9.45 -6.38 17.45
N ASN A 35 -10.54 -5.72 17.12
CA ASN A 35 -10.93 -5.53 15.72
C ASN A 35 -10.26 -4.32 15.05
N THR A 36 -10.03 -3.24 15.80
CA THR A 36 -9.52 -1.99 15.22
C THR A 36 -8.01 -1.95 15.16
N TYR A 37 -7.32 -2.37 16.22
CA TYR A 37 -5.87 -2.27 16.33
C TYR A 37 -5.10 -3.11 15.29
N PRO A 38 -5.43 -4.42 15.08
CA PRO A 38 -4.70 -5.22 14.09
C PRO A 38 -4.86 -4.69 12.66
N LEU A 39 -6.00 -4.09 12.34
CA LEU A 39 -6.26 -3.50 11.02
C LEU A 39 -5.36 -2.30 10.74
N LEU A 40 -5.32 -1.35 11.67
CA LEU A 40 -4.47 -0.15 11.55
C LEU A 40 -2.99 -0.52 11.42
N VAL A 41 -2.53 -1.48 12.23
CA VAL A 41 -1.14 -1.94 12.20
C VAL A 41 -0.83 -2.72 10.91
N SER A 42 -1.78 -3.54 10.44
CA SER A 42 -1.59 -4.32 9.21
C SER A 42 -1.52 -3.43 7.97
N GLU A 43 -2.33 -2.38 7.89
CA GLU A 43 -2.27 -1.41 6.79
C GLU A 43 -0.90 -0.72 6.74
N ASP A 44 -0.41 -0.17 7.86
CA ASP A 44 0.90 0.50 7.90
C ASP A 44 2.05 -0.46 7.54
N LEU A 45 2.01 -1.70 8.05
CA LEU A 45 3.01 -2.72 7.70
C LEU A 45 2.99 -3.08 6.22
N VAL A 46 1.80 -3.22 5.62
CA VAL A 46 1.66 -3.49 4.19
C VAL A 46 2.20 -2.33 3.35
N PHE A 47 1.87 -1.09 3.71
CA PHE A 47 2.38 0.09 3.00
C PHE A 47 3.90 0.17 3.07
N ARG A 48 4.51 0.02 4.25
CA ARG A 48 5.98 0.01 4.43
C ARG A 48 6.65 -1.14 3.69
N SER A 49 6.07 -2.32 3.71
CA SER A 49 6.58 -3.47 2.97
C SER A 49 6.56 -3.20 1.46
N LYS A 50 5.48 -2.59 0.95
CA LYS A 50 5.38 -2.21 -0.46
C LYS A 50 6.40 -1.15 -0.85
N GLU A 51 6.58 -0.13 -0.02
CA GLU A 51 7.61 0.90 -0.22
C GLU A 51 8.99 0.27 -0.34
N THR A 52 9.37 -0.54 0.65
CA THR A 52 10.68 -1.21 0.67
C THR A 52 10.90 -2.11 -0.55
N ASN A 53 9.91 -2.93 -0.88
CA ASN A 53 10.00 -3.87 -1.99
C ASN A 53 10.06 -3.15 -3.35
N MET A 54 9.24 -2.13 -3.55
CA MET A 54 9.23 -1.39 -4.81
C MET A 54 10.48 -0.55 -4.99
N THR A 55 10.93 0.14 -3.94
CA THR A 55 12.17 0.91 -3.95
C THR A 55 13.36 -0.01 -4.22
N GLY A 56 13.38 -1.20 -3.61
CA GLY A 56 14.39 -2.23 -3.89
C GLY A 56 14.40 -2.67 -5.35
N SER A 57 13.24 -2.98 -5.92
CA SER A 57 13.13 -3.36 -7.34
C SER A 57 13.56 -2.23 -8.29
N VAL A 58 13.18 -0.99 -8.00
CA VAL A 58 13.61 0.18 -8.79
C VAL A 58 15.11 0.43 -8.66
N SER A 59 15.67 0.23 -7.47
CA SER A 59 17.12 0.37 -7.26
C SER A 59 17.93 -0.56 -8.15
N VAL A 60 17.49 -1.80 -8.38
CA VAL A 60 18.15 -2.72 -9.32
C VAL A 60 18.20 -2.13 -10.73
N VAL A 61 17.08 -1.56 -11.19
CA VAL A 61 17.02 -0.88 -12.50
C VAL A 61 17.93 0.34 -12.53
N VAL A 62 17.91 1.18 -11.49
CA VAL A 62 18.77 2.35 -11.39
C VAL A 62 20.25 1.96 -11.44
N TYR A 63 20.66 0.90 -10.73
CA TYR A 63 22.03 0.41 -10.75
C TYR A 63 22.46 -0.07 -12.15
N SER A 64 21.57 -0.71 -12.91
CA SER A 64 21.88 -1.13 -14.28
C SER A 64 22.13 0.05 -15.23
N LEU A 65 21.54 1.21 -14.92
CA LEU A 65 21.67 2.44 -15.69
C LEU A 65 22.79 3.38 -15.19
N ALA A 66 23.23 3.22 -13.93
CA ALA A 66 24.17 4.14 -13.27
C ALA A 66 25.57 4.22 -13.92
N GLY A 67 25.93 3.22 -14.74
CA GLY A 67 27.18 3.24 -15.52
C GLY A 67 27.12 4.06 -16.81
N LEU A 68 25.94 4.52 -17.19
CA LEU A 68 25.73 5.26 -18.44
C LEU A 68 25.95 6.77 -18.21
N ASN A 69 26.73 7.40 -19.07
CA ASN A 69 26.97 8.84 -19.01
C ASN A 69 25.79 9.67 -19.53
N ARG A 70 24.92 9.06 -20.35
CA ARG A 70 23.71 9.65 -20.90
C ARG A 70 22.72 8.53 -21.21
N LEU A 71 21.43 8.78 -20.94
CA LEU A 71 20.35 7.87 -21.30
C LEU A 71 19.86 8.17 -22.72
N ASN A 72 19.71 7.12 -23.53
CA ASN A 72 19.04 7.12 -24.80
C ASN A 72 18.28 5.80 -24.97
N GLN A 73 17.39 5.69 -25.96
CA GLN A 73 16.56 4.50 -26.17
C GLN A 73 17.39 3.22 -26.32
N GLU A 74 18.49 3.26 -27.04
CA GLU A 74 19.32 2.11 -27.36
C GLU A 74 20.03 1.56 -26.12
N ASN A 75 20.74 2.43 -25.37
CA ASN A 75 21.50 1.99 -24.20
C ASN A 75 20.60 1.61 -23.02
N VAL A 76 19.44 2.29 -22.88
CA VAL A 76 18.44 1.92 -21.86
C VAL A 76 17.80 0.57 -22.21
N ALA A 77 17.43 0.34 -23.47
CA ALA A 77 16.90 -0.96 -23.90
C ALA A 77 17.90 -2.10 -23.69
N ALA A 78 19.17 -1.87 -23.99
CA ALA A 78 20.23 -2.85 -23.76
C ALA A 78 20.44 -3.15 -22.27
N ALA A 79 20.43 -2.13 -21.40
CA ALA A 79 20.51 -2.31 -19.94
C ALA A 79 19.29 -3.04 -19.38
N MET A 80 18.08 -2.71 -19.86
CA MET A 80 16.84 -3.35 -19.41
C MET A 80 16.70 -4.81 -19.88
N ALA A 81 17.32 -5.18 -20.99
CA ALA A 81 17.32 -6.57 -21.47
C ALA A 81 18.07 -7.54 -20.52
N VAL A 82 18.95 -7.03 -19.68
CA VAL A 82 19.72 -7.81 -18.69
C VAL A 82 19.03 -7.85 -17.33
N VAL A 83 18.08 -6.94 -17.10
CA VAL A 83 17.33 -6.89 -15.83
C VAL A 83 16.27 -8.00 -15.85
N GLU A 84 16.42 -8.97 -14.95
CA GLU A 84 15.43 -10.02 -14.74
C GLU A 84 14.06 -9.44 -14.35
N GLU A 85 13.01 -10.25 -14.51
CA GLU A 85 11.64 -9.89 -14.22
C GLU A 85 11.49 -9.36 -12.78
N THR A 86 11.26 -8.07 -12.62
CA THR A 86 11.24 -7.39 -11.31
C THR A 86 9.92 -7.57 -10.55
N GLY A 87 8.97 -8.30 -11.14
CA GLY A 87 7.61 -8.45 -10.59
C GLY A 87 6.80 -7.14 -10.56
N LEU A 88 7.23 -6.13 -11.31
CA LEU A 88 6.55 -4.85 -11.47
C LEU A 88 5.57 -4.92 -12.65
N SER A 89 4.42 -4.24 -12.51
CA SER A 89 3.40 -4.21 -13.58
C SER A 89 3.79 -3.29 -14.74
N ARG A 90 4.62 -2.29 -14.48
CA ARG A 90 5.16 -1.37 -15.48
C ARG A 90 6.42 -0.68 -14.97
N VAL A 91 7.39 -0.52 -15.85
CA VAL A 91 8.59 0.29 -15.62
C VAL A 91 8.72 1.29 -16.76
N LEU A 92 8.99 2.55 -16.43
CA LEU A 92 9.35 3.61 -17.35
C LEU A 92 10.75 4.12 -16.99
N VAL A 93 11.55 4.42 -18.02
CA VAL A 93 12.80 5.16 -17.87
C VAL A 93 12.69 6.44 -18.66
N THR A 94 12.99 7.57 -18.03
CA THR A 94 12.96 8.89 -18.67
C THR A 94 14.36 9.49 -18.72
N ASP A 95 14.55 10.44 -19.63
CA ASP A 95 15.69 11.34 -19.58
C ASP A 95 15.48 12.44 -18.51
N SER A 96 16.45 13.35 -18.40
CA SER A 96 16.40 14.48 -17.45
C SER A 96 15.32 15.52 -17.75
N ALA A 97 14.70 15.48 -18.92
CA ALA A 97 13.58 16.34 -19.31
C ALA A 97 12.20 15.68 -19.12
N GLY A 98 12.17 14.40 -18.70
CA GLY A 98 10.94 13.64 -18.55
C GLY A 98 10.44 12.97 -19.83
N LEU A 99 11.27 12.92 -20.89
CA LEU A 99 10.98 12.17 -22.11
C LEU A 99 11.17 10.68 -21.85
N VAL A 100 10.14 9.87 -22.12
CA VAL A 100 10.18 8.42 -21.93
C VAL A 100 11.05 7.76 -22.97
N LEU A 101 12.11 7.09 -22.53
CA LEU A 101 13.06 6.36 -23.35
C LEU A 101 12.76 4.87 -23.41
N TYR A 102 12.14 4.33 -22.35
CA TYR A 102 11.78 2.92 -22.22
C TYR A 102 10.46 2.75 -21.49
N ASP A 103 9.68 1.80 -21.92
CA ASP A 103 8.40 1.40 -21.30
C ASP A 103 8.24 -0.11 -21.45
N THR A 104 8.00 -0.82 -20.37
CA THR A 104 7.70 -2.26 -20.40
C THR A 104 6.39 -2.61 -21.09
N ARG A 105 5.50 -1.64 -21.31
CA ARG A 105 4.27 -1.86 -22.07
C ARG A 105 4.54 -1.83 -23.57
N GLU A 106 4.19 -2.91 -24.25
CA GLU A 106 4.20 -2.97 -25.71
C GLU A 106 3.00 -2.20 -26.31
N THR A 107 1.80 -2.47 -25.80
CA THR A 107 0.59 -1.82 -26.24
C THR A 107 0.31 -0.55 -25.45
N GLY A 108 0.20 0.58 -26.13
CA GLY A 108 0.01 1.89 -25.49
C GLY A 108 1.28 2.42 -24.83
N SER A 109 2.45 2.06 -25.36
CA SER A 109 3.74 2.55 -24.91
C SER A 109 3.81 4.08 -24.88
N ALA A 110 4.47 4.59 -23.84
CA ALA A 110 4.72 6.01 -23.65
C ALA A 110 6.07 6.47 -24.27
N VAL A 111 6.84 5.58 -24.89
CA VAL A 111 8.14 5.91 -25.49
C VAL A 111 8.00 7.07 -26.49
N GLY A 112 8.89 8.04 -26.37
CA GLY A 112 8.88 9.26 -27.17
C GLY A 112 7.88 10.33 -26.70
N LYS A 113 7.16 10.11 -25.59
CA LYS A 113 6.25 11.09 -24.98
C LYS A 113 6.82 11.64 -23.69
N TYR A 114 6.50 12.87 -23.36
CA TYR A 114 6.81 13.42 -22.04
C TYR A 114 5.83 12.92 -21.01
N THR A 115 6.32 12.60 -19.81
CA THR A 115 5.50 12.20 -18.69
C THR A 115 5.84 13.02 -17.47
N PHE A 116 4.80 13.49 -16.76
CA PHE A 116 4.92 14.37 -15.60
C PHE A 116 4.13 13.78 -14.40
N TYR A 117 4.25 12.47 -14.18
CA TYR A 117 3.76 11.89 -12.93
C TYR A 117 4.48 12.55 -11.76
N SER A 118 3.77 12.81 -10.67
CA SER A 118 4.32 13.49 -9.48
C SER A 118 5.60 12.81 -8.97
N GLU A 119 5.64 11.49 -9.03
CA GLU A 119 6.78 10.70 -8.61
C GLU A 119 8.00 10.92 -9.53
N ILE A 120 7.78 11.03 -10.85
CA ILE A 120 8.86 11.30 -11.82
C ILE A 120 9.41 12.72 -11.62
N VAL A 121 8.53 13.68 -11.39
CA VAL A 121 8.97 15.07 -11.16
C VAL A 121 9.86 15.15 -9.92
N GLN A 122 9.46 14.50 -8.82
CA GLN A 122 10.26 14.44 -7.59
C GLN A 122 11.60 13.72 -7.82
N ALA A 123 11.60 12.63 -8.60
CA ALA A 123 12.86 11.94 -8.94
C ALA A 123 13.78 12.81 -9.78
N LEU A 124 13.26 13.60 -10.72
CA LEU A 124 14.07 14.54 -11.49
C LEU A 124 14.56 15.75 -10.67
N GLU A 125 13.96 16.01 -9.49
CA GLU A 125 14.46 16.94 -8.49
C GLU A 125 15.49 16.30 -7.53
N GLY A 126 15.72 14.98 -7.63
CA GLY A 126 16.72 14.25 -6.87
C GLY A 126 16.19 13.49 -5.65
N TYR A 127 14.89 13.33 -5.50
CA TYR A 127 14.27 12.66 -4.37
C TYR A 127 13.66 11.33 -4.81
N ASP A 128 13.86 10.28 -4.00
CA ASP A 128 13.06 9.08 -4.15
C ASP A 128 11.61 9.38 -3.79
N ALA A 129 10.69 8.97 -4.63
CA ALA A 129 9.26 9.16 -4.42
C ALA A 129 8.54 7.82 -4.37
N PHE A 130 7.62 7.69 -3.40
CA PHE A 130 6.73 6.54 -3.28
C PHE A 130 5.31 7.02 -2.99
N SER A 131 4.35 6.41 -3.64
CA SER A 131 2.93 6.57 -3.34
C SER A 131 2.22 5.22 -3.43
N CYS A 132 1.31 4.98 -2.50
CA CYS A 132 0.49 3.78 -2.49
C CYS A 132 -0.94 4.15 -2.12
N SER A 133 -1.90 3.56 -2.82
CA SER A 133 -3.31 3.72 -2.53
C SER A 133 -4.02 2.36 -2.60
N TYR A 134 -4.94 2.13 -1.66
CA TYR A 134 -5.88 1.03 -1.72
C TYR A 134 -7.19 1.52 -2.29
N ARG A 135 -7.63 0.94 -3.41
CA ARG A 135 -8.92 1.26 -4.02
C ARG A 135 -9.43 0.07 -4.83
N ASP A 136 -10.74 -0.18 -4.73
CA ASP A 136 -11.44 -1.21 -5.48
C ASP A 136 -10.80 -2.61 -5.31
N GLY A 137 -10.46 -2.99 -4.06
CA GLY A 137 -9.88 -4.29 -3.76
C GLY A 137 -8.46 -4.50 -4.32
N ALA A 138 -7.71 -3.43 -4.57
CA ALA A 138 -6.34 -3.53 -5.07
C ALA A 138 -5.43 -2.43 -4.51
N PHE A 139 -4.18 -2.78 -4.26
CA PHE A 139 -3.14 -1.81 -4.01
C PHE A 139 -2.56 -1.30 -5.34
N ARG A 140 -2.49 0.02 -5.46
CA ARG A 140 -1.85 0.73 -6.58
C ARG A 140 -0.65 1.46 -6.04
N SER A 141 0.53 0.89 -6.25
CA SER A 141 1.79 1.45 -5.76
C SER A 141 2.59 2.03 -6.91
N ARG A 142 3.19 3.18 -6.68
CA ARG A 142 4.04 3.89 -7.63
C ARG A 142 5.30 4.31 -6.90
N THR A 143 6.41 4.24 -7.59
CA THR A 143 7.68 4.75 -7.08
C THR A 143 8.49 5.32 -8.22
N ALA A 144 9.35 6.27 -7.93
CA ALA A 144 10.34 6.75 -8.86
C ALA A 144 11.63 7.08 -8.12
N SER A 145 12.76 6.82 -8.78
CA SER A 145 14.10 7.13 -8.27
C SER A 145 14.94 7.80 -9.33
N PRO A 146 15.81 8.76 -8.97
CA PRO A 146 16.69 9.41 -9.89
C PRO A 146 17.79 8.47 -10.38
N VAL A 147 18.16 8.61 -11.65
CA VAL A 147 19.38 8.01 -12.21
C VAL A 147 20.48 9.06 -12.20
N LEU A 148 21.54 8.77 -11.46
CA LEU A 148 22.64 9.69 -11.25
C LEU A 148 23.90 9.25 -12.00
N TYR A 149 24.57 10.18 -12.66
CA TYR A 149 25.91 10.00 -13.20
C TYR A 149 26.79 11.18 -12.78
N GLN A 150 27.89 10.91 -12.10
CA GLN A 150 28.81 11.93 -11.58
C GLN A 150 28.09 13.08 -10.83
N ASN A 151 27.18 12.71 -9.94
CA ASN A 151 26.35 13.63 -9.13
C ASN A 151 25.40 14.53 -9.94
N ARG A 152 25.08 14.15 -11.18
CA ARG A 152 24.07 14.82 -12.01
C ARG A 152 22.93 13.87 -12.30
N ILE A 153 21.72 14.37 -12.24
CA ILE A 153 20.53 13.61 -12.60
C ILE A 153 20.47 13.54 -14.13
N ILE A 154 20.59 12.33 -14.67
CA ILE A 154 20.54 12.05 -16.11
C ILE A 154 19.18 11.51 -16.56
N GLY A 155 18.29 11.17 -15.60
CA GLY A 155 16.96 10.70 -15.85
C GLY A 155 16.32 10.15 -14.59
N ALA A 156 15.18 9.48 -14.75
CA ALA A 156 14.46 8.83 -13.67
C ALA A 156 13.94 7.46 -14.09
N VAL A 157 13.88 6.53 -13.13
CA VAL A 157 13.16 5.25 -13.26
C VAL A 157 11.88 5.36 -12.49
N TYR A 158 10.75 5.09 -13.14
CA TYR A 158 9.43 5.00 -12.52
C TYR A 158 8.92 3.58 -12.61
N ALA A 159 8.31 3.10 -11.54
CA ALA A 159 7.66 1.81 -11.50
C ALA A 159 6.23 1.89 -10.96
N TYR A 160 5.38 1.05 -11.52
CA TYR A 160 4.00 0.85 -11.09
C TYR A 160 3.74 -0.63 -10.79
N LYS A 161 3.06 -0.89 -9.69
CA LYS A 161 2.58 -2.24 -9.33
C LYS A 161 1.10 -2.19 -8.98
N TYR A 162 0.35 -3.11 -9.59
CA TYR A 162 -1.04 -3.39 -9.29
C TYR A 162 -1.12 -4.74 -8.60
N ASP A 163 -1.65 -4.78 -7.38
CA ASP A 163 -1.60 -5.96 -6.53
C ASP A 163 -2.96 -6.20 -5.86
N THR A 164 -3.59 -7.30 -6.28
CA THR A 164 -4.86 -7.77 -5.75
C THR A 164 -4.70 -8.88 -4.70
N GLU A 165 -3.58 -9.61 -4.71
CA GLU A 165 -3.38 -10.74 -3.80
C GLU A 165 -3.25 -10.26 -2.35
N GLN A 166 -2.40 -9.28 -2.09
CA GLN A 166 -2.24 -8.73 -0.74
C GLN A 166 -3.50 -7.99 -0.29
N ALA A 167 -4.25 -7.41 -1.21
CA ALA A 167 -5.54 -6.81 -0.94
C ALA A 167 -6.57 -7.86 -0.46
N ALA A 168 -6.68 -8.98 -1.17
CA ALA A 168 -7.56 -10.08 -0.80
C ALA A 168 -7.19 -10.71 0.55
N LEU A 169 -5.88 -10.82 0.86
CA LEU A 169 -5.41 -11.28 2.17
C LEU A 169 -5.86 -10.33 3.29
N LEU A 170 -5.76 -9.04 3.09
CA LEU A 170 -6.19 -8.04 4.08
C LEU A 170 -7.70 -8.10 4.32
N GLU A 171 -8.50 -8.18 3.26
CA GLU A 171 -9.96 -8.35 3.34
C GLU A 171 -10.35 -9.67 4.02
N GLY A 172 -9.62 -10.75 3.74
CA GLY A 172 -9.79 -12.05 4.39
C GLY A 172 -9.53 -11.98 5.88
N LEU A 173 -8.48 -11.30 6.31
CA LEU A 173 -8.17 -11.07 7.72
C LEU A 173 -9.27 -10.25 8.42
N GLN A 174 -9.75 -9.18 7.78
CA GLN A 174 -10.87 -8.38 8.29
C GLN A 174 -12.13 -9.23 8.50
N SER A 175 -12.52 -9.99 7.49
CA SER A 175 -13.70 -10.86 7.54
C SER A 175 -13.59 -11.89 8.65
N ASN A 176 -12.43 -12.51 8.82
CA ASN A 176 -12.20 -13.53 9.85
C ASN A 176 -12.21 -12.93 11.27
N LEU A 177 -11.62 -11.75 11.47
CA LEU A 177 -11.67 -11.03 12.74
C LEU A 177 -13.12 -10.65 13.13
N LEU A 178 -13.91 -10.16 12.16
CA LEU A 178 -15.32 -9.85 12.38
C LEU A 178 -16.14 -11.07 12.75
N LYS A 179 -15.95 -12.20 12.06
CA LYS A 179 -16.64 -13.48 12.35
C LYS A 179 -16.28 -13.99 13.74
N LEU A 180 -14.99 -13.96 14.11
CA LEU A 180 -14.52 -14.36 15.43
C LEU A 180 -15.13 -13.49 16.53
N SER A 181 -15.14 -12.18 16.35
CA SER A 181 -15.73 -11.24 17.29
C SER A 181 -17.22 -11.41 17.44
N ALA A 182 -17.95 -11.64 16.34
CA ALA A 182 -19.37 -11.95 16.37
C ALA A 182 -19.66 -13.27 17.11
N GLY A 183 -18.83 -14.30 16.92
CA GLY A 183 -18.91 -15.57 17.64
C GLY A 183 -18.71 -15.40 19.14
N ILE A 184 -17.69 -14.63 19.56
CA ILE A 184 -17.44 -14.34 20.98
C ILE A 184 -18.57 -13.54 21.58
N ALA A 185 -19.08 -12.51 20.88
CA ALA A 185 -20.20 -11.71 21.35
C ALA A 185 -21.45 -12.56 21.55
N ALA A 186 -21.76 -13.49 20.63
CA ALA A 186 -22.89 -14.41 20.74
C ALA A 186 -22.74 -15.44 21.87
N ALA A 187 -21.53 -15.82 22.26
CA ALA A 187 -21.27 -16.75 23.35
C ALA A 187 -21.37 -16.11 24.74
N VAL A 188 -21.27 -14.78 24.81
CA VAL A 188 -21.28 -13.99 26.05
C VAL A 188 -22.70 -13.50 26.43
N VAL A 189 -23.62 -13.42 25.46
CA VAL A 189 -25.02 -13.02 25.63
C VAL A 189 -25.88 -14.24 25.93
#